data_0abd2cc9605b2906f1bda6014b1514b4
#
_entry.id   0abd2cc9605b2906f1bda6014b1514b4
#
_cell.length_a   1.000
_cell.length_b   1.000
_cell.length_c   1.000
_cell.angle_alpha   90.00
_cell.angle_beta   90.00
_cell.angle_gamma   90.00
#
_symmetry.space_group_name_H-M   'P 1'
#
loop_
_entity.id
_entity.type
_entity.pdbx_description
1 polymer ?
#
loop_
_entity_poly.entity_id
_entity_poly.type
_entity_poly.pdbx_seq_one_letter_code
_entity_poly.pdbx_strand_id
1 'polypeptide(L)'
;EISECDWSSDVCSSDLELFYSAGPDTVRWLKAEGKQVFLDLKIHDIPNTAAQAVRALTGLGADLMTLHGSGGSAMLKAAAVAAADEAQRLSVIRPKLLAVTVLTSIDADEWKKLGHTNSISQSVLTMAGAAKAAGMDGTVSSPHEAAEIRRLNGPDFLIVTPGIRPSFAQSDDQKRITTPKEAVQNGATHLVVGRPITKAADPQEAARAIAEEIREV
;
A
#
# COMPACT_ATOMS: atom_id res chain seq x y z
N GLU A 1 9.10 -5.00 -21.14
CA GLU A 1 8.37 -5.90 -20.22
C GLU A 1 7.41 -5.14 -19.28
N ILE A 2 7.11 -3.89 -19.61
CA ILE A 2 6.05 -3.08 -18.97
C ILE A 2 4.65 -3.55 -19.48
N SER A 3 4.60 -4.46 -20.42
CA SER A 3 3.36 -5.00 -21.01
C SER A 3 2.61 -6.00 -20.11
N GLU A 4 3.13 -6.33 -18.94
CA GLU A 4 2.55 -7.31 -18.02
C GLU A 4 1.79 -6.69 -16.83
N CYS A 5 1.44 -5.39 -16.88
CA CYS A 5 0.41 -4.89 -16.01
C CYS A 5 -0.89 -5.61 -16.33
N ASP A 6 -1.34 -6.43 -15.39
CA ASP A 6 -2.55 -7.21 -15.51
C ASP A 6 -3.75 -6.32 -15.88
N TRP A 7 -4.24 -6.48 -17.08
CA TRP A 7 -5.37 -5.76 -17.66
C TRP A 7 -6.71 -6.05 -16.96
N SER A 8 -6.72 -6.99 -16.00
CA SER A 8 -7.91 -7.32 -15.19
C SER A 8 -8.05 -6.46 -13.95
N SER A 9 -7.00 -5.72 -13.53
CA SER A 9 -7.05 -4.82 -12.40
C SER A 9 -7.04 -3.35 -12.85
N ASP A 10 -7.89 -2.53 -12.24
CA ASP A 10 -7.93 -1.09 -12.52
C ASP A 10 -6.77 -0.33 -11.86
N VAL A 11 -6.01 -0.97 -10.96
CA VAL A 11 -4.91 -0.38 -10.20
C VAL A 11 -3.61 -1.11 -10.49
N CYS A 12 -2.64 -0.40 -11.06
CA CYS A 12 -1.27 -0.88 -11.25
C CYS A 12 -0.37 -0.41 -10.10
N SER A 13 0.33 -1.34 -9.45
CA SER A 13 1.34 -1.00 -8.46
C SER A 13 2.68 -0.76 -9.12
N SER A 14 3.25 0.43 -8.93
CA SER A 14 4.66 0.72 -9.22
C SER A 14 5.43 0.69 -7.92
N ASP A 15 6.18 -0.38 -7.71
CA ASP A 15 7.05 -0.56 -6.56
C ASP A 15 8.40 0.17 -6.73
N LEU A 16 9.28 -0.01 -5.75
CA LEU A 16 10.62 0.59 -5.75
C LEU A 16 11.45 0.13 -6.96
N GLU A 17 11.42 -1.16 -7.29
CA GLU A 17 12.22 -1.73 -8.38
C GLU A 17 11.82 -1.13 -9.72
N LEU A 18 10.54 -1.15 -10.04
CA LEU A 18 10.02 -0.60 -11.29
C LEU A 18 10.27 0.92 -11.38
N PHE A 19 9.99 1.66 -10.31
CA PHE A 19 10.18 3.11 -10.32
C PHE A 19 11.64 3.52 -10.44
N TYR A 20 12.56 2.84 -9.75
CA TYR A 20 13.99 3.14 -9.85
C TYR A 20 14.62 2.71 -11.18
N SER A 21 14.10 1.67 -11.81
CA SER A 21 14.62 1.21 -13.10
C SER A 21 14.08 2.00 -14.30
N ALA A 22 12.80 2.37 -14.29
CA ALA A 22 12.12 3.00 -15.42
C ALA A 22 11.76 4.50 -15.19
N GLY A 23 11.89 4.98 -13.95
CA GLY A 23 11.67 6.38 -13.60
C GLY A 23 10.20 6.82 -13.63
N PRO A 24 9.95 8.13 -13.47
CA PRO A 24 8.60 8.70 -13.39
C PRO A 24 7.80 8.58 -14.70
N ASP A 25 8.45 8.30 -15.82
CA ASP A 25 7.76 8.13 -17.10
C ASP A 25 6.85 6.91 -17.12
N THR A 26 7.16 5.88 -16.33
CA THR A 26 6.27 4.73 -16.10
C THR A 26 4.90 5.16 -15.58
N VAL A 27 4.89 6.08 -14.61
CA VAL A 27 3.63 6.60 -14.05
C VAL A 27 2.83 7.34 -15.11
N ARG A 28 3.49 8.21 -15.88
CA ARG A 28 2.84 8.97 -16.97
C ARG A 28 2.25 8.05 -18.03
N TRP A 29 2.99 7.01 -18.39
CA TRP A 29 2.53 6.01 -19.34
C TRP A 29 1.29 5.27 -18.82
N LEU A 30 1.31 4.73 -17.59
CA LEU A 30 0.16 4.06 -16.98
C LEU A 30 -1.06 4.98 -16.90
N LYS A 31 -0.86 6.25 -16.55
CA LYS A 31 -1.96 7.24 -16.53
C LYS A 31 -2.51 7.53 -17.92
N ALA A 32 -1.67 7.57 -18.95
CA ALA A 32 -2.11 7.72 -20.34
C ALA A 32 -2.94 6.52 -20.83
N GLU A 33 -2.64 5.29 -20.31
CA GLU A 33 -3.43 4.08 -20.54
C GLU A 33 -4.73 4.03 -19.68
N GLY A 34 -5.05 5.11 -18.96
CA GLY A 34 -6.26 5.21 -18.13
C GLY A 34 -6.23 4.40 -16.83
N LYS A 35 -5.05 3.93 -16.40
CA LYS A 35 -4.92 3.13 -15.19
C LYS A 35 -4.84 3.99 -13.94
N GLN A 36 -5.34 3.45 -12.83
CA GLN A 36 -5.02 3.99 -11.51
C GLN A 36 -3.62 3.48 -11.10
N VAL A 37 -2.83 4.35 -10.47
CA VAL A 37 -1.44 4.04 -10.13
C VAL A 37 -1.23 4.12 -8.63
N PHE A 38 -0.83 3.00 -8.05
CA PHE A 38 -0.37 2.90 -6.68
C PHE A 38 1.16 2.99 -6.63
N LEU A 39 1.69 4.14 -6.20
CA LEU A 39 3.12 4.38 -6.01
C LEU A 39 3.58 3.92 -4.63
N ASP A 40 4.18 2.74 -4.57
CA ASP A 40 4.64 2.13 -3.32
C ASP A 40 6.12 2.44 -3.03
N LEU A 41 6.46 3.73 -2.92
CA LEU A 41 7.84 4.21 -2.73
C LEU A 41 8.27 4.32 -1.27
N LYS A 42 7.35 4.15 -0.33
CA LYS A 42 7.63 4.12 1.11
C LYS A 42 8.44 5.33 1.60
N ILE A 43 7.99 6.55 1.24
CA ILE A 43 8.68 7.81 1.59
C ILE A 43 8.94 7.86 3.09
N HIS A 44 10.20 8.10 3.46
CA HIS A 44 10.62 8.15 4.85
C HIS A 44 11.77 9.15 4.99
N ASP A 45 11.46 10.37 5.40
CA ASP A 45 12.43 11.45 5.54
C ASP A 45 11.89 12.50 6.52
N ILE A 46 12.66 13.57 6.78
CA ILE A 46 12.19 14.70 7.59
C ILE A 46 10.94 15.34 6.94
N PRO A 47 10.07 16.01 7.73
CA PRO A 47 8.76 16.49 7.25
C PRO A 47 8.80 17.31 5.98
N ASN A 48 9.76 18.23 5.84
CA ASN A 48 9.85 19.07 4.65
C ASN A 48 10.20 18.25 3.39
N THR A 49 11.17 17.35 3.48
CA THR A 49 11.60 16.51 2.33
C THR A 49 10.47 15.58 1.90
N ALA A 50 9.79 14.92 2.85
CA ALA A 50 8.65 14.07 2.57
C ALA A 50 7.50 14.85 1.91
N ALA A 51 7.20 16.07 2.38
CA ALA A 51 6.20 16.95 1.79
C ALA A 51 6.54 17.31 0.32
N GLN A 52 7.81 17.67 0.03
CA GLN A 52 8.22 17.99 -1.33
C GLN A 52 8.18 16.77 -2.27
N ALA A 53 8.56 15.57 -1.77
CA ALA A 53 8.41 14.34 -2.52
C ALA A 53 6.94 14.07 -2.87
N VAL A 54 6.03 14.22 -1.91
CA VAL A 54 4.58 14.06 -2.16
C VAL A 54 4.05 15.06 -3.17
N ARG A 55 4.48 16.34 -3.13
CA ARG A 55 4.12 17.34 -4.16
C ARG A 55 4.54 16.87 -5.55
N ALA A 56 5.80 16.46 -5.71
CA ALA A 56 6.33 16.00 -6.99
C ALA A 56 5.53 14.79 -7.54
N LEU A 57 5.21 13.81 -6.68
CA LEU A 57 4.47 12.62 -7.07
C LEU A 57 2.98 12.91 -7.34
N THR A 58 2.37 13.88 -6.65
CA THR A 58 1.01 14.36 -6.95
C THR A 58 0.97 14.93 -8.36
N GLY A 59 2.00 15.67 -8.78
CA GLY A 59 2.12 16.18 -10.13
C GLY A 59 2.30 15.12 -11.22
N LEU A 60 2.72 13.91 -10.87
CA LEU A 60 2.78 12.77 -11.80
C LEU A 60 1.41 12.10 -12.02
N GLY A 61 0.40 12.42 -11.19
CA GLY A 61 -0.94 11.84 -11.30
C GLY A 61 -1.10 10.49 -10.58
N ALA A 62 -0.23 10.16 -9.60
CA ALA A 62 -0.43 8.98 -8.76
C ALA A 62 -1.77 9.03 -8.02
N ASP A 63 -2.46 7.90 -7.91
CA ASP A 63 -3.75 7.82 -7.23
C ASP A 63 -3.59 7.42 -5.75
N LEU A 64 -2.61 6.54 -5.46
CA LEU A 64 -2.24 6.14 -4.10
C LEU A 64 -0.72 6.27 -3.93
N MET A 65 -0.27 6.65 -2.74
CA MET A 65 1.16 6.75 -2.38
C MET A 65 1.41 6.22 -0.98
N THR A 66 2.60 5.69 -0.75
CA THR A 66 3.00 5.20 0.57
C THR A 66 4.07 6.06 1.23
N LEU A 67 3.91 6.22 2.55
CA LEU A 67 4.90 6.79 3.46
C LEU A 67 5.08 5.85 4.64
N HIS A 68 6.26 5.84 5.27
CA HIS A 68 6.44 5.03 6.49
C HIS A 68 5.73 5.64 7.71
N GLY A 69 4.91 4.85 8.41
CA GLY A 69 4.26 5.27 9.66
C GLY A 69 5.25 5.63 10.76
N SER A 70 6.44 4.98 10.76
CA SER A 70 7.54 5.26 11.68
C SER A 70 8.22 6.61 11.47
N GLY A 71 7.93 7.33 10.37
CA GLY A 71 8.38 8.70 10.14
C GLY A 71 7.77 9.75 11.09
N GLY A 72 6.76 9.34 11.88
CA GLY A 72 6.14 10.15 12.91
C GLY A 72 5.05 11.10 12.40
N SER A 73 4.24 11.59 13.35
CA SER A 73 3.04 12.37 13.04
C SER A 73 3.35 13.68 12.30
N ALA A 74 4.50 14.30 12.56
CA ALA A 74 4.89 15.55 11.90
C ALA A 74 5.15 15.33 10.39
N MET A 75 5.86 14.24 10.03
CA MET A 75 6.10 13.88 8.64
C MET A 75 4.79 13.54 7.91
N LEU A 76 3.95 12.70 8.51
CA LEU A 76 2.68 12.28 7.92
C LEU A 76 1.74 13.48 7.71
N LYS A 77 1.65 14.39 8.70
CA LYS A 77 0.84 15.61 8.59
C LYS A 77 1.35 16.54 7.51
N ALA A 78 2.67 16.75 7.41
CA ALA A 78 3.27 17.59 6.38
C ALA A 78 2.99 17.03 4.97
N ALA A 79 3.07 15.70 4.82
CA ALA A 79 2.73 15.01 3.58
C ALA A 79 1.24 15.16 3.20
N ALA A 80 0.33 14.98 4.17
CA ALA A 80 -1.11 15.11 3.95
C ALA A 80 -1.50 16.53 3.50
N VAL A 81 -0.94 17.54 4.13
CA VAL A 81 -1.12 18.95 3.73
C VAL A 81 -0.55 19.20 2.33
N ALA A 82 0.67 18.72 2.06
CA ALA A 82 1.32 18.88 0.77
C ALA A 82 0.53 18.25 -0.40
N ALA A 83 -0.05 17.07 -0.18
CA ALA A 83 -0.90 16.41 -1.18
C ALA A 83 -2.16 17.23 -1.48
N ALA A 84 -2.80 17.78 -0.45
CA ALA A 84 -4.01 18.59 -0.61
C ALA A 84 -3.72 19.90 -1.34
N ASP A 85 -2.70 20.65 -0.89
CA ASP A 85 -2.31 21.92 -1.49
C ASP A 85 -1.91 21.76 -2.96
N GLU A 86 -1.11 20.73 -3.26
CA GLU A 86 -0.64 20.49 -4.62
C GLU A 86 -1.75 20.04 -5.56
N ALA A 87 -2.63 19.17 -5.08
CA ALA A 87 -3.80 18.75 -5.86
C ALA A 87 -4.71 19.94 -6.18
N GLN A 88 -4.93 20.85 -5.22
CA GLN A 88 -5.66 22.08 -5.45
C GLN A 88 -4.96 22.99 -6.45
N ARG A 89 -3.64 23.19 -6.30
CA ARG A 89 -2.83 24.02 -7.20
C ARG A 89 -2.87 23.54 -8.65
N LEU A 90 -2.86 22.23 -8.85
CA LEU A 90 -2.88 21.59 -10.17
C LEU A 90 -4.30 21.33 -10.70
N SER A 91 -5.34 21.52 -9.88
CA SER A 91 -6.73 21.17 -10.19
C SER A 91 -6.89 19.69 -10.55
N VAL A 92 -6.21 18.81 -9.79
CA VAL A 92 -6.27 17.36 -9.95
C VAL A 92 -6.89 16.70 -8.71
N ILE A 93 -7.24 15.43 -8.83
CA ILE A 93 -7.71 14.65 -7.68
C ILE A 93 -6.54 14.44 -6.71
N ARG A 94 -6.80 14.70 -5.42
CA ARG A 94 -5.80 14.45 -4.36
C ARG A 94 -5.53 12.94 -4.26
N PRO A 95 -4.27 12.50 -4.33
CA PRO A 95 -3.92 11.11 -4.12
C PRO A 95 -4.26 10.64 -2.70
N LYS A 96 -4.60 9.36 -2.56
CA LYS A 96 -4.74 8.72 -1.26
C LYS A 96 -3.37 8.41 -0.66
N LEU A 97 -3.14 8.81 0.58
CA LEU A 97 -1.89 8.58 1.29
C LEU A 97 -2.03 7.44 2.29
N LEU A 98 -1.14 6.46 2.20
CA LEU A 98 -1.15 5.26 3.01
C LEU A 98 0.11 5.20 3.88
N ALA A 99 -0.06 4.98 5.19
CA ALA A 99 1.05 4.78 6.11
C ALA A 99 1.45 3.30 6.15
N VAL A 100 2.67 2.98 5.73
CA VAL A 100 3.25 1.63 5.90
C VAL A 100 3.53 1.42 7.38
N THR A 101 2.97 0.37 7.95
CA THR A 101 3.15 0.02 9.36
C THR A 101 4.39 -0.85 9.54
N VAL A 102 4.28 -2.07 10.06
CA VAL A 102 5.40 -3.01 10.18
C VAL A 102 5.43 -3.92 8.95
N LEU A 103 6.60 -4.05 8.34
CA LEU A 103 6.77 -4.90 7.15
C LEU A 103 6.45 -6.37 7.48
N THR A 104 5.73 -7.04 6.59
CA THR A 104 5.29 -8.44 6.78
C THR A 104 6.41 -9.47 6.79
N SER A 105 7.62 -9.08 6.39
CA SER A 105 8.85 -9.89 6.48
C SER A 105 9.47 -9.91 7.88
N ILE A 106 9.09 -8.97 8.77
CA ILE A 106 9.62 -8.86 10.12
C ILE A 106 8.78 -9.74 11.06
N ASP A 107 9.44 -10.67 11.75
CA ASP A 107 8.83 -11.45 12.82
C ASP A 107 9.07 -10.82 14.21
N ALA A 108 8.50 -11.45 15.25
CA ALA A 108 8.55 -10.91 16.61
C ALA A 108 9.98 -10.85 17.19
N ASP A 109 10.85 -11.80 16.80
CA ASP A 109 12.22 -11.84 17.29
C ASP A 109 13.08 -10.76 16.64
N GLU A 110 12.92 -10.56 15.32
CA GLU A 110 13.60 -9.48 14.61
C GLU A 110 13.11 -8.10 15.10
N TRP A 111 11.81 -7.98 15.37
CA TRP A 111 11.21 -6.76 15.91
C TRP A 111 11.83 -6.35 17.25
N LYS A 112 12.07 -7.34 18.14
CA LYS A 112 12.76 -7.11 19.42
C LYS A 112 14.24 -6.73 19.24
N LYS A 113 14.95 -7.38 18.29
CA LYS A 113 16.35 -7.05 17.99
C LYS A 113 16.52 -5.62 17.48
N LEU A 114 15.50 -5.09 16.80
CA LEU A 114 15.46 -3.68 16.37
C LEU A 114 15.21 -2.70 17.54
N GLY A 115 15.11 -3.19 18.78
CA GLY A 115 14.97 -2.38 19.99
C GLY A 115 13.52 -2.03 20.37
N HIS A 116 12.54 -2.63 19.70
CA HIS A 116 11.14 -2.38 20.01
C HIS A 116 10.66 -3.19 21.24
N THR A 117 10.03 -2.54 22.19
CA THR A 117 9.49 -3.16 23.42
C THR A 117 8.03 -3.62 23.27
N ASN A 118 7.25 -2.92 22.45
CA ASN A 118 5.87 -3.28 22.15
C ASN A 118 5.80 -4.45 21.15
N SER A 119 4.70 -5.20 21.18
CA SER A 119 4.44 -6.19 20.15
C SER A 119 4.25 -5.54 18.77
N ILE A 120 4.42 -6.32 17.70
CA ILE A 120 4.16 -5.87 16.33
C ILE A 120 2.71 -5.36 16.23
N SER A 121 1.74 -6.11 16.74
CA SER A 121 0.32 -5.74 16.66
C SER A 121 0.06 -4.39 17.37
N GLN A 122 0.55 -4.20 18.59
CA GLN A 122 0.42 -2.91 19.28
C GLN A 122 1.04 -1.75 18.51
N SER A 123 2.22 -1.97 17.92
CA SER A 123 2.91 -0.95 17.13
C SER A 123 2.15 -0.61 15.86
N VAL A 124 1.60 -1.61 15.16
CA VAL A 124 0.75 -1.43 13.98
C VAL A 124 -0.48 -0.59 14.31
N LEU A 125 -1.20 -0.92 15.39
CA LEU A 125 -2.40 -0.18 15.80
C LEU A 125 -2.07 1.26 16.21
N THR A 126 -0.96 1.46 16.91
CA THR A 126 -0.47 2.81 17.26
C THR A 126 -0.15 3.64 16.03
N MET A 127 0.57 3.06 15.05
CA MET A 127 0.90 3.73 13.78
C MET A 127 -0.36 4.02 12.97
N ALA A 128 -1.33 3.11 12.90
CA ALA A 128 -2.59 3.32 12.19
C ALA A 128 -3.40 4.48 12.79
N GLY A 129 -3.51 4.54 14.11
CA GLY A 129 -4.16 5.66 14.81
C GLY A 129 -3.46 7.00 14.59
N ALA A 130 -2.12 7.02 14.66
CA ALA A 130 -1.33 8.21 14.39
C ALA A 130 -1.44 8.67 12.93
N ALA A 131 -1.47 7.74 11.99
CA ALA A 131 -1.67 8.02 10.57
C ALA A 131 -3.03 8.67 10.32
N LYS A 132 -4.11 8.12 10.87
CA LYS A 132 -5.45 8.72 10.78
C LYS A 132 -5.48 10.13 11.37
N ALA A 133 -4.92 10.31 12.56
CA ALA A 133 -4.85 11.62 13.22
C ALA A 133 -4.04 12.65 12.43
N ALA A 134 -3.06 12.21 11.64
CA ALA A 134 -2.24 13.05 10.77
C ALA A 134 -2.92 13.37 9.41
N GLY A 135 -4.10 12.82 9.11
CA GLY A 135 -4.82 13.04 7.86
C GLY A 135 -4.44 12.09 6.72
N MET A 136 -3.84 10.94 7.04
CA MET A 136 -3.65 9.85 6.08
C MET A 136 -4.99 9.16 5.79
N ASP A 137 -5.13 8.64 4.58
CA ASP A 137 -6.36 7.97 4.13
C ASP A 137 -6.42 6.50 4.55
N GLY A 138 -5.28 5.91 4.90
CA GLY A 138 -5.21 4.50 5.26
C GLY A 138 -3.82 4.02 5.66
N THR A 139 -3.69 2.70 5.73
CA THR A 139 -2.42 2.01 6.03
C THR A 139 -2.14 0.88 5.05
N VAL A 140 -0.84 0.56 4.94
CA VAL A 140 -0.38 -0.73 4.44
C VAL A 140 -0.03 -1.59 5.65
N SER A 141 -0.76 -2.67 5.86
CA SER A 141 -0.68 -3.51 7.07
C SER A 141 -0.93 -4.98 6.73
N SER A 142 -0.42 -5.88 7.57
CA SER A 142 -0.74 -7.31 7.42
C SER A 142 -2.24 -7.57 7.58
N PRO A 143 -2.79 -8.56 6.87
CA PRO A 143 -4.18 -8.97 7.04
C PRO A 143 -4.51 -9.43 8.47
N HIS A 144 -3.52 -9.83 9.26
CA HIS A 144 -3.72 -10.22 10.66
C HIS A 144 -4.17 -9.08 11.58
N GLU A 145 -3.81 -7.83 11.27
CA GLU A 145 -4.20 -6.66 12.04
C GLU A 145 -5.41 -5.91 11.41
N ALA A 146 -5.88 -6.33 10.22
CA ALA A 146 -6.88 -5.60 9.46
C ALA A 146 -8.20 -5.39 10.23
N ALA A 147 -8.71 -6.42 10.89
CA ALA A 147 -9.97 -6.34 11.65
C ALA A 147 -9.90 -5.32 12.79
N GLU A 148 -8.78 -5.30 13.52
CA GLU A 148 -8.61 -4.37 14.63
C GLU A 148 -8.35 -2.93 14.14
N ILE A 149 -7.60 -2.76 13.06
CA ILE A 149 -7.44 -1.46 12.40
C ILE A 149 -8.80 -0.93 11.95
N ARG A 150 -9.64 -1.76 11.32
CA ARG A 150 -10.99 -1.42 10.88
C ARG A 150 -11.85 -0.98 12.05
N ARG A 151 -11.85 -1.74 13.15
CA ARG A 151 -12.61 -1.44 14.35
C ARG A 151 -12.22 -0.07 14.96
N LEU A 152 -10.92 0.24 15.00
CA LEU A 152 -10.41 1.47 15.62
C LEU A 152 -10.52 2.69 14.71
N ASN A 153 -10.39 2.51 13.41
CA ASN A 153 -10.28 3.64 12.47
C ASN A 153 -11.56 3.86 11.64
N GLY A 154 -12.54 2.97 11.72
CA GLY A 154 -13.82 3.11 11.05
C GLY A 154 -13.85 2.66 9.58
N PRO A 155 -15.02 2.73 8.93
CA PRO A 155 -15.26 2.09 7.63
C PRO A 155 -14.54 2.76 6.46
N ASP A 156 -14.30 4.06 6.52
CA ASP A 156 -13.71 4.82 5.40
C ASP A 156 -12.18 4.76 5.35
N PHE A 157 -11.54 4.21 6.41
CA PHE A 157 -10.09 4.11 6.48
C PHE A 157 -9.59 2.95 5.59
N LEU A 158 -8.73 3.25 4.63
CA LEU A 158 -8.20 2.26 3.70
C LEU A 158 -7.24 1.30 4.42
N ILE A 159 -7.41 0.01 4.17
CA ILE A 159 -6.54 -1.05 4.67
C ILE A 159 -6.03 -1.84 3.47
N VAL A 160 -4.79 -1.55 3.07
CA VAL A 160 -4.12 -2.19 1.95
C VAL A 160 -3.24 -3.31 2.48
N THR A 161 -3.47 -4.53 2.03
CA THR A 161 -2.81 -5.71 2.60
C THR A 161 -1.93 -6.43 1.58
N PRO A 162 -0.60 -6.43 1.78
CA PRO A 162 0.32 -7.32 1.08
C PRO A 162 0.35 -8.72 1.73
N GLY A 163 1.13 -9.63 1.14
CA GLY A 163 1.28 -10.98 1.69
C GLY A 163 0.11 -11.89 1.36
N ILE A 164 -0.65 -11.55 0.34
CA ILE A 164 -1.79 -12.34 -0.12
C ILE A 164 -1.29 -13.55 -0.91
N ARG A 165 -1.80 -14.72 -0.54
CA ARG A 165 -1.50 -15.99 -1.20
C ARG A 165 -2.80 -16.73 -1.50
N PRO A 166 -3.23 -16.71 -2.76
CA PRO A 166 -4.35 -17.55 -3.21
C PRO A 166 -4.05 -19.02 -2.95
N SER A 167 -5.09 -19.85 -2.83
CA SER A 167 -4.97 -21.26 -2.50
C SER A 167 -4.09 -22.07 -3.48
N PHE A 168 -3.97 -21.61 -4.73
CA PHE A 168 -3.14 -22.23 -5.76
C PHE A 168 -1.66 -21.79 -5.74
N ALA A 169 -1.29 -20.75 -4.96
CA ALA A 169 0.06 -20.20 -4.95
C ALA A 169 0.93 -20.83 -3.87
N GLN A 170 2.22 -21.04 -4.20
CA GLN A 170 3.20 -21.54 -3.24
C GLN A 170 3.61 -20.46 -2.22
N SER A 171 3.95 -20.91 -1.00
CA SER A 171 4.54 -20.04 0.02
C SER A 171 5.99 -19.69 -0.35
N ASP A 172 6.37 -18.42 -0.15
CA ASP A 172 7.74 -17.94 -0.37
C ASP A 172 8.25 -17.11 0.84
N ASP A 173 8.96 -16.00 0.64
CA ASP A 173 9.62 -15.18 1.69
C ASP A 173 8.66 -14.39 2.61
N GLN A 174 7.38 -14.39 2.34
CA GLN A 174 6.39 -13.74 3.20
C GLN A 174 6.06 -14.62 4.42
N LYS A 175 6.26 -14.08 5.64
CA LYS A 175 6.03 -14.82 6.90
C LYS A 175 4.60 -14.67 7.44
N ARG A 176 3.88 -13.63 7.02
CA ARG A 176 2.54 -13.27 7.51
C ARG A 176 1.58 -13.24 6.31
N ILE A 177 1.15 -14.43 5.87
CA ILE A 177 0.33 -14.64 4.68
C ILE A 177 -1.12 -14.98 5.06
N THR A 178 -2.05 -14.69 4.13
CA THR A 178 -3.45 -15.11 4.20
C THR A 178 -4.05 -15.21 2.79
N THR A 179 -5.19 -15.86 2.66
CA THR A 179 -5.92 -15.94 1.41
C THR A 179 -6.59 -14.60 1.04
N PRO A 180 -6.90 -14.34 -0.25
CA PRO A 180 -7.68 -13.18 -0.67
C PRO A 180 -9.01 -13.05 0.10
N LYS A 181 -9.77 -14.14 0.20
CA LYS A 181 -11.04 -14.22 0.91
C LYS A 181 -10.93 -13.83 2.38
N GLU A 182 -10.01 -14.45 3.11
CA GLU A 182 -9.79 -14.15 4.53
C GLU A 182 -9.36 -12.68 4.75
N ALA A 183 -8.52 -12.13 3.87
CA ALA A 183 -8.08 -10.75 3.99
C ALA A 183 -9.25 -9.76 3.88
N VAL A 184 -10.17 -9.99 2.92
CA VAL A 184 -11.37 -9.16 2.77
C VAL A 184 -12.33 -9.34 3.95
N GLN A 185 -12.56 -10.57 4.41
CA GLN A 185 -13.36 -10.85 5.60
C GLN A 185 -12.82 -10.16 6.85
N ASN A 186 -11.50 -10.03 6.96
CA ASN A 186 -10.83 -9.30 8.03
C ASN A 186 -10.87 -7.77 7.85
N GLY A 187 -11.51 -7.25 6.79
CA GLY A 187 -11.71 -5.82 6.60
C GLY A 187 -10.67 -5.12 5.71
N ALA A 188 -9.83 -5.87 4.97
CA ALA A 188 -8.99 -5.29 3.93
C ALA A 188 -9.86 -4.61 2.86
N THR A 189 -9.42 -3.44 2.38
CA THR A 189 -10.09 -2.72 1.28
C THR A 189 -9.42 -2.97 -0.06
N HIS A 190 -8.11 -3.23 -0.02
CA HIS A 190 -7.30 -3.47 -1.22
C HIS A 190 -6.30 -4.58 -0.91
N LEU A 191 -6.08 -5.44 -1.87
CA LEU A 191 -5.11 -6.53 -1.80
C LEU A 191 -3.93 -6.24 -2.74
N VAL A 192 -2.70 -6.41 -2.23
CA VAL A 192 -1.49 -6.31 -3.05
C VAL A 192 -1.04 -7.72 -3.37
N VAL A 193 -1.19 -8.12 -4.64
CA VAL A 193 -0.82 -9.43 -5.13
C VAL A 193 0.23 -9.27 -6.24
N GLY A 194 1.45 -9.72 -5.98
CA GLY A 194 2.56 -9.67 -6.94
C GLY A 194 2.80 -11.04 -7.58
N ARG A 195 3.82 -11.74 -7.09
CA ARG A 195 4.32 -13.02 -7.63
C ARG A 195 3.26 -14.09 -7.96
N PRO A 196 2.17 -14.27 -7.18
CA PRO A 196 1.10 -15.18 -7.57
C PRO A 196 0.47 -14.90 -8.93
N ILE A 197 0.52 -13.64 -9.37
CA ILE A 197 0.08 -13.22 -10.71
C ILE A 197 1.26 -13.20 -11.67
N THR A 198 2.31 -12.42 -11.37
CA THR A 198 3.40 -12.12 -12.30
C THR A 198 4.28 -13.34 -12.66
N LYS A 199 4.27 -14.40 -11.84
CA LYS A 199 4.99 -15.66 -12.09
C LYS A 199 4.07 -16.81 -12.49
N ALA A 200 2.77 -16.58 -12.64
CA ALA A 200 1.84 -17.60 -13.13
C ALA A 200 2.09 -17.89 -14.61
N ALA A 201 1.77 -19.11 -15.02
CA ALA A 201 1.83 -19.49 -16.44
C ALA A 201 0.86 -18.66 -17.29
N ASP A 202 -0.30 -18.31 -16.72
CA ASP A 202 -1.27 -17.36 -17.28
C ASP A 202 -1.60 -16.32 -16.19
N PRO A 203 -1.00 -15.12 -16.24
CA PRO A 203 -1.27 -14.05 -15.29
C PRO A 203 -2.71 -13.57 -15.26
N GLN A 204 -3.40 -13.58 -16.42
CA GLN A 204 -4.79 -13.13 -16.51
C GLN A 204 -5.73 -14.12 -15.83
N GLU A 205 -5.53 -15.42 -16.04
CA GLU A 205 -6.29 -16.46 -15.37
C GLU A 205 -6.07 -16.42 -13.85
N ALA A 206 -4.82 -16.26 -13.41
CA ALA A 206 -4.47 -16.13 -12.00
C ALA A 206 -5.17 -14.93 -11.34
N ALA A 207 -5.18 -13.78 -11.99
CA ALA A 207 -5.86 -12.59 -11.48
C ALA A 207 -7.39 -12.76 -11.44
N ARG A 208 -7.99 -13.40 -12.45
CA ARG A 208 -9.43 -13.72 -12.45
C ARG A 208 -9.81 -14.65 -11.31
N ALA A 209 -9.03 -15.72 -11.07
CA ALA A 209 -9.26 -16.65 -9.97
C ALA A 209 -9.23 -15.95 -8.61
N ILE A 210 -8.30 -15.00 -8.42
CA ILE A 210 -8.23 -14.17 -7.20
C ILE A 210 -9.47 -13.28 -7.07
N ALA A 211 -9.89 -12.63 -8.16
CA ALA A 211 -11.07 -11.78 -8.16
C ALA A 211 -12.36 -12.57 -7.87
N GLU A 212 -12.47 -13.80 -8.36
CA GLU A 212 -13.58 -14.70 -8.06
C GLU A 212 -13.59 -15.09 -6.57
N GLU A 213 -12.44 -15.47 -6.01
CA GLU A 213 -12.32 -15.80 -4.56
C GLU A 213 -12.78 -14.64 -3.66
N ILE A 214 -12.57 -13.40 -4.07
CA ILE A 214 -13.01 -12.21 -3.34
C ILE A 214 -14.53 -11.99 -3.47
N ARG A 215 -15.11 -12.26 -4.64
CA ARG A 215 -16.56 -12.06 -4.88
C ARG A 215 -17.46 -12.97 -4.06
N GLU A 216 -16.92 -14.06 -3.53
CA GLU A 216 -17.65 -15.00 -2.67
C GLU A 216 -17.78 -14.52 -1.22
N VAL A 217 -17.30 -13.32 -0.87
CA VAL A 217 -17.36 -12.68 0.44
C VAL A 217 -18.52 -11.71 0.48
#